data_5ff3931666425c7003e0e55608ad1d53
#
_entry.id   5ff3931666425c7003e0e55608ad1d53
#
_cell.length_a   1.000
_cell.length_b   1.000
_cell.length_c   1.000
_cell.angle_alpha   90.00
_cell.angle_beta   90.00
_cell.angle_gamma   90.00
#
_symmetry.space_group_name_H-M   'P 1'
#
loop_
_entity.id
_entity.type
_entity.pdbx_description
1 polymer ?
#
loop_
_entity_poly.entity_id
_entity_poly.type
_entity_poly.pdbx_seq_one_letter_code
_entity_poly.pdbx_strand_id
1 'polypeptide(L)'
;VVSNNKKKVLWAKRANEDAWQFPQGGINEGESPKEAMFRELKEEVGLEPFHVEIIARTKDWLRYDVPKNWIRRDWRDRYKGQKQIWFLLRLTGRDSDVSLKNTKKPEFDAWRWDDFWSPVDQIIDFKRDVYEQALKELWEHLSVD
;
A
#
# COMPACT_ATOMS: atom_id res chain seq x y z
N VAL A 1 0.61 3.50 2.83
CA VAL A 1 1.11 4.65 2.04
C VAL A 1 2.38 5.17 2.68
N VAL A 2 3.48 5.13 1.94
CA VAL A 2 4.75 5.71 2.38
C VAL A 2 4.89 7.08 1.73
N SER A 3 5.05 8.11 2.56
CA SER A 3 5.19 9.49 2.08
C SER A 3 6.58 10.05 2.40
N ASN A 4 6.92 11.16 1.77
CA ASN A 4 8.14 11.90 2.07
C ASN A 4 7.80 13.31 2.56
N ASN A 5 8.82 14.09 2.90
CA ASN A 5 8.64 15.45 3.42
C ASN A 5 8.12 16.45 2.38
N LYS A 6 7.98 16.05 1.13
CA LYS A 6 7.39 16.86 0.07
C LYS A 6 5.96 16.45 -0.26
N LYS A 7 5.35 15.64 0.60
CA LYS A 7 3.99 15.11 0.44
C LYS A 7 3.81 14.26 -0.82
N LYS A 8 4.89 13.67 -1.30
CA LYS A 8 4.85 12.68 -2.37
C LYS A 8 4.67 11.30 -1.75
N VAL A 9 4.17 10.36 -2.54
CA VAL A 9 3.92 8.99 -2.09
C VAL A 9 4.72 8.00 -2.90
N LEU A 10 5.15 6.92 -2.24
CA LEU A 10 5.84 5.82 -2.91
C LEU A 10 4.82 5.04 -3.73
N TRP A 11 5.07 4.99 -5.04
CA TRP A 11 4.21 4.33 -6.01
C TRP A 11 5.02 3.24 -6.70
N ALA A 12 4.53 2.00 -6.65
CA ALA A 12 5.33 0.85 -7.06
C ALA A 12 4.69 0.10 -8.21
N LYS A 13 5.53 -0.38 -9.13
CA LYS A 13 5.09 -1.12 -10.31
C LYS A 13 5.20 -2.62 -10.02
N ARG A 14 4.13 -3.35 -10.26
CA ARG A 14 4.12 -4.80 -10.12
C ARG A 14 5.11 -5.43 -11.08
N ALA A 15 5.83 -6.43 -10.60
CA ALA A 15 6.84 -7.12 -11.40
C ALA A 15 6.20 -7.74 -12.64
N ASN A 16 6.81 -7.47 -13.79
CA ASN A 16 6.39 -8.01 -15.08
C ASN A 16 4.99 -7.60 -15.55
N GLU A 17 4.42 -6.54 -14.97
CA GLU A 17 3.11 -6.02 -15.33
C GLU A 17 3.17 -4.51 -15.50
N ASP A 18 2.32 -3.96 -16.37
CA ASP A 18 2.17 -2.53 -16.50
C ASP A 18 1.05 -2.06 -15.56
N ALA A 19 1.28 -2.29 -14.28
CA ALA A 19 0.31 -1.94 -13.24
C ALA A 19 1.03 -1.44 -12.00
N TRP A 20 0.58 -0.30 -11.50
CA TRP A 20 1.16 0.37 -10.34
C TRP A 20 0.18 0.34 -9.17
N GLN A 21 0.71 0.21 -7.96
CA GLN A 21 -0.11 0.20 -6.76
C GLN A 21 0.72 0.60 -5.53
N PHE A 22 0.04 0.85 -4.42
CA PHE A 22 0.71 0.98 -3.14
C PHE A 22 1.14 -0.40 -2.63
N PRO A 23 2.23 -0.48 -1.87
CA PRO A 23 2.56 -1.71 -1.14
C PRO A 23 1.40 -2.11 -0.24
N GLN A 24 1.01 -3.38 -0.30
CA GLN A 24 -0.07 -3.90 0.52
C GLN A 24 0.06 -5.41 0.65
N GLY A 25 -0.55 -5.97 1.67
CA GLY A 25 -0.57 -7.41 1.85
C GLY A 25 -1.61 -7.84 2.85
N GLY A 26 -1.80 -9.15 2.95
CA GLY A 26 -2.78 -9.74 3.84
C GLY A 26 -2.31 -9.79 5.29
N ILE A 27 -3.29 -9.85 6.19
CA ILE A 27 -3.02 -10.04 7.62
C ILE A 27 -3.06 -11.52 7.90
N ASN A 28 -2.00 -12.06 8.49
CA ASN A 28 -1.93 -13.47 8.86
C ASN A 28 -2.67 -13.69 10.18
N GLU A 29 -3.08 -14.93 10.42
CA GLU A 29 -3.72 -15.30 11.67
C GLU A 29 -2.81 -14.93 12.85
N GLY A 30 -3.40 -14.27 13.85
CA GLY A 30 -2.65 -13.83 15.03
C GLY A 30 -1.88 -12.54 14.87
N GLU A 31 -1.84 -11.97 13.66
CA GLU A 31 -1.19 -10.67 13.43
C GLU A 31 -2.17 -9.52 13.63
N SER A 32 -1.68 -8.44 14.23
CA SER A 32 -2.40 -7.17 14.21
C SER A 32 -2.21 -6.49 12.86
N PRO A 33 -3.08 -5.54 12.47
CA PRO A 33 -2.86 -4.76 11.26
C PRO A 33 -1.49 -4.08 11.20
N LYS A 34 -1.01 -3.57 12.32
CA LYS A 34 0.31 -2.92 12.39
C LYS A 34 1.45 -3.91 12.13
N GLU A 35 1.38 -5.10 12.73
CA GLU A 35 2.37 -6.15 12.51
C GLU A 35 2.40 -6.59 11.05
N ALA A 36 1.22 -6.78 10.45
CA ALA A 36 1.11 -7.15 9.05
C ALA A 36 1.68 -6.05 8.15
N MET A 37 1.40 -4.79 8.47
CA MET A 37 1.92 -3.66 7.71
C MET A 37 3.45 -3.66 7.69
N PHE A 38 4.09 -3.81 8.84
CA PHE A 38 5.55 -3.82 8.91
C PHE A 38 6.15 -5.03 8.20
N ARG A 39 5.52 -6.18 8.32
CA ARG A 39 5.98 -7.40 7.63
C ARG A 39 5.95 -7.21 6.10
N GLU A 40 4.82 -6.76 5.58
CA GLU A 40 4.65 -6.56 4.15
C GLU A 40 5.54 -5.44 3.62
N LEU A 41 5.73 -4.38 4.40
CA LEU A 41 6.60 -3.28 4.03
C LEU A 41 8.04 -3.77 3.83
N LYS A 42 8.52 -4.61 4.74
CA LYS A 42 9.85 -5.20 4.63
C LYS A 42 9.96 -6.13 3.42
N GLU A 43 8.97 -7.00 3.24
CA GLU A 43 8.98 -7.97 2.14
C GLU A 43 8.91 -7.29 0.78
N GLU A 44 8.07 -6.27 0.63
CA GLU A 44 7.79 -5.67 -0.66
C GLU A 44 8.76 -4.55 -1.04
N VAL A 45 9.13 -3.69 -0.10
CA VAL A 45 9.98 -2.53 -0.39
C VAL A 45 11.21 -2.41 0.49
N GLY A 46 11.48 -3.40 1.34
CA GLY A 46 12.73 -3.48 2.09
C GLY A 46 12.87 -2.52 3.25
N LEU A 47 11.82 -1.84 3.64
CA LEU A 47 11.89 -0.87 4.73
C LEU A 47 11.65 -1.55 6.07
N GLU A 48 12.53 -1.25 7.02
CA GLU A 48 12.41 -1.71 8.42
C GLU A 48 11.60 -0.68 9.22
N PRO A 49 11.08 -1.05 10.40
CA PRO A 49 10.33 -0.11 11.23
C PRO A 49 11.08 1.19 11.55
N PHE A 50 12.39 1.12 11.69
CA PHE A 50 13.19 2.32 12.00
C PHE A 50 13.41 3.24 10.80
N HIS A 51 13.03 2.82 9.59
CA HIS A 51 13.11 3.66 8.40
C HIS A 51 11.87 4.55 8.21
N VAL A 52 10.82 4.32 8.98
CA VAL A 52 9.55 5.03 8.81
C VAL A 52 8.98 5.48 10.14
N GLU A 53 8.13 6.50 10.07
CA GLU A 53 7.34 6.97 11.19
C GLU A 53 5.87 6.80 10.84
N ILE A 54 5.09 6.21 11.73
CA ILE A 54 3.63 6.09 11.53
C ILE A 54 3.00 7.45 11.84
N ILE A 55 2.39 8.05 10.82
CA ILE A 55 1.72 9.36 10.97
C ILE A 55 0.26 9.15 11.36
N ALA A 56 -0.42 8.20 10.71
CA ALA A 56 -1.84 7.97 10.94
C ALA A 56 -2.25 6.61 10.38
N ARG A 57 -3.45 6.19 10.71
CA ARG A 57 -4.10 5.05 10.07
C ARG A 57 -5.58 5.36 9.90
N THR A 58 -6.25 4.65 8.99
CA THR A 58 -7.70 4.79 8.86
C THR A 58 -8.38 4.25 10.12
N LYS A 59 -9.47 4.89 10.53
CA LYS A 59 -10.20 4.51 11.74
C LYS A 59 -10.90 3.18 11.57
N ASP A 60 -11.48 2.97 10.38
CA ASP A 60 -12.30 1.81 10.10
C ASP A 60 -11.71 0.97 8.98
N TRP A 61 -12.20 -0.27 8.85
CA TRP A 61 -11.91 -1.10 7.73
C TRP A 61 -12.53 -0.53 6.47
N LEU A 62 -11.73 -0.37 5.42
CA LEU A 62 -12.19 0.04 4.10
C LEU A 62 -12.32 -1.19 3.23
N ARG A 63 -13.34 -1.22 2.36
CA ARG A 63 -13.65 -2.40 1.57
C ARG A 63 -13.73 -2.09 0.09
N TYR A 64 -13.33 -3.06 -0.72
CA TYR A 64 -13.63 -3.05 -2.14
C TYR A 64 -14.01 -4.45 -2.58
N ASP A 65 -14.84 -4.52 -3.64
CA ASP A 65 -15.25 -5.79 -4.22
C ASP A 65 -14.42 -6.09 -5.45
N VAL A 66 -14.02 -7.35 -5.58
CA VAL A 66 -13.28 -7.80 -6.76
C VAL A 66 -14.29 -8.28 -7.80
N PRO A 67 -14.25 -7.73 -9.05
CA PRO A 67 -15.13 -8.21 -10.12
C PRO A 67 -14.97 -9.71 -10.35
N LYS A 68 -16.05 -10.38 -10.72
CA LYS A 68 -16.06 -11.85 -10.89
C LYS A 68 -14.98 -12.36 -11.84
N ASN A 69 -14.69 -11.61 -12.89
CA ASN A 69 -13.66 -11.99 -13.86
C ASN A 69 -12.23 -11.86 -13.32
N TRP A 70 -12.04 -11.22 -12.17
CA TRP A 70 -10.75 -11.09 -11.49
C TRP A 70 -10.58 -12.07 -10.34
N ILE A 71 -11.66 -12.80 -9.95
CA ILE A 71 -11.59 -13.76 -8.85
C ILE A 71 -10.87 -15.00 -9.35
N ARG A 72 -9.80 -15.37 -8.67
CA ARG A 72 -9.04 -16.57 -8.98
C ARG A 72 -9.81 -17.81 -8.56
N ARG A 73 -9.65 -18.92 -9.29
CA ARG A 73 -10.31 -20.19 -8.96
C ARG A 73 -9.97 -20.69 -7.55
N ASP A 74 -8.73 -20.46 -7.09
CA ASP A 74 -8.27 -20.88 -5.78
C ASP A 74 -8.86 -20.06 -4.64
N TRP A 75 -9.45 -18.91 -4.94
CA TRP A 75 -10.18 -18.12 -3.95
C TRP A 75 -11.54 -18.73 -3.60
N ARG A 76 -12.06 -19.55 -4.47
CA ARG A 76 -13.40 -20.15 -4.35
C ARG A 76 -14.44 -19.06 -4.12
N ASP A 77 -15.57 -19.41 -3.52
CA ASP A 77 -16.65 -18.43 -3.29
C ASP A 77 -16.44 -17.57 -2.04
N ARG A 78 -15.26 -17.65 -1.43
CA ARG A 78 -15.00 -16.98 -0.14
C ARG A 78 -14.68 -15.52 -0.24
N TYR A 79 -14.09 -15.08 -1.37
CA TYR A 79 -13.56 -13.74 -1.49
C TYR A 79 -14.21 -13.01 -2.64
N LYS A 80 -15.22 -12.21 -2.30
CA LYS A 80 -15.81 -11.26 -3.25
C LYS A 80 -15.13 -9.89 -3.20
N GLY A 81 -14.21 -9.71 -2.26
CA GLY A 81 -13.49 -8.47 -2.07
C GLY A 81 -12.54 -8.55 -0.90
N GLN A 82 -11.99 -7.43 -0.51
CA GLN A 82 -11.07 -7.33 0.62
C GLN A 82 -11.45 -6.15 1.51
N LYS A 83 -11.12 -6.29 2.80
CA LYS A 83 -11.16 -5.17 3.74
C LYS A 83 -9.75 -4.83 4.17
N GLN A 84 -9.49 -3.55 4.36
CA GLN A 84 -8.14 -3.04 4.62
C GLN A 84 -8.15 -1.97 5.70
N ILE A 85 -7.07 -1.95 6.48
CA ILE A 85 -6.68 -0.80 7.29
C ILE A 85 -5.51 -0.15 6.55
N TRP A 86 -5.59 1.13 6.33
CA TRP A 86 -4.54 1.89 5.64
C TRP A 86 -3.70 2.67 6.64
N PHE A 87 -2.40 2.62 6.47
CA PHE A 87 -1.44 3.36 7.28
C PHE A 87 -0.79 4.44 6.43
N LEU A 88 -0.61 5.61 7.02
CA LEU A 88 0.20 6.68 6.44
C LEU A 88 1.52 6.70 7.17
N LEU A 89 2.60 6.46 6.44
CA LEU A 89 3.96 6.44 6.95
C LEU A 89 4.75 7.57 6.33
N ARG A 90 5.74 8.07 7.07
CA ARG A 90 6.72 9.00 6.51
C ARG A 90 8.08 8.32 6.51
N LEU A 91 8.76 8.35 5.36
CA LEU A 91 10.11 7.82 5.26
C LEU A 91 11.05 8.74 6.03
N THR A 92 11.69 8.21 7.07
CA THR A 92 12.73 8.91 7.83
C THR A 92 14.13 8.47 7.43
N GLY A 93 14.22 7.35 6.73
CA GLY A 93 15.44 6.87 6.11
C GLY A 93 15.70 7.57 4.79
N ARG A 94 16.55 6.95 3.98
CA ARG A 94 16.92 7.45 2.65
C ARG A 94 16.17 6.70 1.56
N ASP A 95 16.04 7.32 0.40
CA ASP A 95 15.46 6.62 -0.76
C ASP A 95 16.21 5.33 -1.06
N SER A 96 17.51 5.30 -0.84
CA SER A 96 18.34 4.12 -1.06
C SER A 96 18.04 2.97 -0.09
N ASP A 97 17.29 3.21 0.98
CA ASP A 97 16.85 2.16 1.88
C ASP A 97 15.69 1.33 1.29
N VAL A 98 15.02 1.86 0.27
CA VAL A 98 13.99 1.11 -0.46
C VAL A 98 14.69 0.06 -1.32
N SER A 99 14.31 -1.21 -1.13
CA SER A 99 14.86 -2.31 -1.89
C SER A 99 13.74 -3.26 -2.31
N LEU A 100 13.66 -3.53 -3.61
CA LEU A 100 12.64 -4.41 -4.16
C LEU A 100 13.11 -5.86 -4.29
N LYS A 101 14.35 -6.14 -3.90
CA LYS A 101 15.00 -7.45 -4.12
C LYS A 101 15.14 -8.29 -2.87
N ASN A 102 14.23 -8.12 -1.90
CA ASN A 102 14.36 -8.82 -0.60
C ASN A 102 13.80 -10.24 -0.60
N THR A 103 13.15 -10.66 -1.65
CA THR A 103 12.57 -12.00 -1.77
C THR A 103 12.97 -12.61 -3.10
N LYS A 104 12.81 -13.94 -3.22
CA LYS A 104 13.11 -14.65 -4.47
C LYS A 104 12.18 -14.25 -5.60
N LYS A 105 10.95 -13.86 -5.27
CA LYS A 105 9.94 -13.41 -6.24
C LYS A 105 9.46 -12.03 -5.84
N PRO A 106 10.17 -10.97 -6.24
CA PRO A 106 9.77 -9.61 -5.87
C PRO A 106 8.38 -9.27 -6.38
N GLU A 107 7.59 -8.64 -5.51
CA GLU A 107 6.26 -8.15 -5.89
C GLU A 107 6.35 -7.00 -6.87
N PHE A 108 7.37 -6.16 -6.74
CA PHE A 108 7.57 -4.97 -7.56
C PHE A 108 8.94 -4.99 -8.22
N ASP A 109 9.02 -4.40 -9.41
CA ASP A 109 10.31 -4.25 -10.10
C ASP A 109 10.70 -2.79 -10.36
N ALA A 110 9.86 -1.83 -9.96
CA ALA A 110 10.18 -0.40 -10.04
C ALA A 110 9.37 0.36 -8.99
N TRP A 111 9.86 1.56 -8.64
CA TRP A 111 9.11 2.46 -7.78
C TRP A 111 9.52 3.90 -8.07
N ARG A 112 8.63 4.82 -7.67
CA ARG A 112 8.91 6.25 -7.82
C ARG A 112 8.13 7.04 -6.76
N TRP A 113 8.53 8.26 -6.53
CA TRP A 113 7.71 9.23 -5.81
C TRP A 113 6.72 9.83 -6.77
N ASP A 114 5.46 9.91 -6.36
CA ASP A 114 4.40 10.49 -7.18
C ASP A 114 3.55 11.42 -6.34
N ASP A 115 2.76 12.25 -7.00
CA ASP A 115 1.86 13.16 -6.30
C ASP A 115 0.85 12.37 -5.47
N PHE A 116 0.49 12.91 -4.31
CA PHE A 116 -0.38 12.21 -3.36
C PHE A 116 -1.67 11.69 -3.99
N TRP A 117 -2.28 12.46 -4.89
CA TRP A 117 -3.57 12.11 -5.49
C TRP A 117 -3.48 11.34 -6.81
N SER A 118 -2.30 11.29 -7.43
CA SER A 118 -2.13 10.57 -8.70
C SER A 118 -2.53 9.10 -8.65
N PRO A 119 -2.29 8.37 -7.55
CA PRO A 119 -2.70 6.97 -7.47
C PRO A 119 -4.18 6.73 -7.68
N VAL A 120 -5.05 7.66 -7.29
CA VAL A 120 -6.50 7.51 -7.48
C VAL A 120 -6.84 7.39 -8.97
N ASP A 121 -6.14 8.11 -9.82
CA ASP A 121 -6.37 8.08 -11.26
C ASP A 121 -5.69 6.91 -11.97
N GLN A 122 -4.63 6.37 -11.37
CA GLN A 122 -3.81 5.33 -11.99
C GLN A 122 -4.16 3.91 -11.57
N ILE A 123 -4.84 3.75 -10.43
CA ILE A 123 -5.16 2.42 -9.92
C ILE A 123 -6.27 1.77 -10.74
N ILE A 124 -6.28 0.45 -10.80
CA ILE A 124 -7.34 -0.31 -11.45
C ILE A 124 -8.73 0.09 -10.91
N ASP A 125 -9.71 0.17 -11.78
CA ASP A 125 -11.01 0.78 -11.50
C ASP A 125 -11.71 0.30 -10.23
N PHE A 126 -11.70 -1.00 -9.98
CA PHE A 126 -12.44 -1.54 -8.82
C PHE A 126 -11.80 -1.17 -7.48
N LYS A 127 -10.58 -0.63 -7.46
CA LYS A 127 -9.91 -0.16 -6.24
C LYS A 127 -9.98 1.36 -6.09
N ARG A 128 -10.50 2.08 -7.08
CA ARG A 128 -10.48 3.55 -7.06
C ARG A 128 -11.20 4.14 -5.86
N ASP A 129 -12.38 3.64 -5.54
CA ASP A 129 -13.17 4.18 -4.44
C ASP A 129 -12.48 4.01 -3.09
N VAL A 130 -11.87 2.84 -2.84
CA VAL A 130 -11.17 2.62 -1.59
C VAL A 130 -9.91 3.48 -1.50
N TYR A 131 -9.20 3.67 -2.61
CA TYR A 131 -8.05 4.56 -2.66
C TYR A 131 -8.47 6.00 -2.34
N GLU A 132 -9.55 6.46 -2.95
CA GLU A 132 -10.05 7.81 -2.70
C GLU A 132 -10.44 8.00 -1.25
N GLN A 133 -11.20 7.07 -0.67
CA GLN A 133 -11.60 7.13 0.73
C GLN A 133 -10.39 7.17 1.67
N ALA A 134 -9.44 6.28 1.45
CA ALA A 134 -8.26 6.19 2.30
C ALA A 134 -7.41 7.45 2.21
N LEU A 135 -7.15 7.93 1.00
CA LEU A 135 -6.30 9.10 0.82
C LEU A 135 -6.95 10.38 1.35
N LYS A 136 -8.27 10.50 1.24
CA LYS A 136 -8.98 11.66 1.83
C LYS A 136 -8.84 11.68 3.36
N GLU A 137 -8.98 10.53 3.99
CA GLU A 137 -8.83 10.44 5.44
C GLU A 137 -7.38 10.71 5.86
N LEU A 138 -6.42 10.15 5.16
CA LEU A 138 -5.01 10.26 5.52
C LEU A 138 -4.42 11.65 5.21
N TRP A 139 -4.92 12.32 4.17
CA TRP A 139 -4.43 13.63 3.76
C TRP A 139 -4.46 14.67 4.88
N GLU A 140 -5.48 14.62 5.72
CA GLU A 140 -5.64 15.56 6.83
C GLU A 140 -4.45 15.53 7.78
N HIS A 141 -3.73 14.42 7.83
CA HIS A 141 -2.57 14.24 8.72
C HIS A 141 -1.25 14.69 8.09
N LEU A 142 -1.23 14.98 6.80
CA LEU A 142 -0.04 15.45 6.10
C LEU A 142 0.08 16.97 6.04
N SER A 143 -0.98 17.68 6.35
CA SER A 143 -1.06 19.13 6.13
C SER A 143 -0.46 19.95 7.25
N VAL A 144 0.17 19.33 8.24
CA VAL A 144 0.60 20.02 9.43
C VAL A 144 2.06 20.45 9.31
N ASP A 145 2.27 21.51 8.57
CA ASP A 145 3.59 22.17 8.60
C ASP A 145 3.45 23.63 8.33
#